data_0d3a4e7e5ff06128c73472e1d7c9c340
#
_entry.id   0d3a4e7e5ff06128c73472e1d7c9c340
#
_cell.length_a   1.000
_cell.length_b   1.000
_cell.length_c   1.000
_cell.angle_alpha   90.00
_cell.angle_beta   90.00
_cell.angle_gamma   90.00
#
_symmetry.space_group_name_H-M   'P 1'
#
loop_
_entity.id
_entity.type
_entity.pdbx_description
1 polymer ?
#
loop_
_entity_poly.entity_id
_entity_poly.type
_entity_poly.pdbx_seq_one_letter_code
_entity_poly.pdbx_strand_id
1 'polypeptide(L)'
;MNHRIVRLASGEEILCDLIVNGDSYIMKEPAIIIPAGDGNIGIARWLPYADNKVVTVSKKFVVFVVEPVAQLDSNYNAMMSKIVLPPLKEIVTT
;
A
#
# COMPACT_ATOMS: atom_id res chain seq x y z
N MET A 1 -0.78 -13.87 1.47
CA MET A 1 -1.00 -12.51 0.95
C MET A 1 0.06 -12.21 -0.08
N ASN A 2 -0.32 -11.49 -1.12
CA ASN A 2 0.59 -11.16 -2.21
C ASN A 2 1.03 -9.71 -2.11
N HIS A 3 1.92 -9.41 -1.16
CA HIS A 3 2.45 -8.07 -1.04
C HIS A 3 3.38 -7.78 -2.20
N ARG A 4 3.13 -6.69 -2.90
CA ARG A 4 3.90 -6.28 -4.08
C ARG A 4 4.05 -4.78 -4.10
N ILE A 5 5.14 -4.32 -4.70
CA ILE A 5 5.32 -2.92 -5.02
C ILE A 5 4.92 -2.74 -6.48
N VAL A 6 3.99 -1.83 -6.71
CA VAL A 6 3.47 -1.53 -8.05
C VAL A 6 3.90 -0.12 -8.40
N ARG A 7 4.67 0.04 -9.48
CA ARG A 7 5.03 1.37 -9.97
C ARG A 7 4.02 1.79 -11.01
N LEU A 8 3.39 2.91 -10.78
CA LEU A 8 2.43 3.46 -11.72
C LEU A 8 3.11 4.38 -12.73
N ALA A 9 2.48 4.57 -13.87
CA ALA A 9 3.01 5.45 -14.92
C ALA A 9 3.18 6.87 -14.45
N SER A 10 2.41 7.29 -13.45
CA SER A 10 2.53 8.61 -12.84
C SER A 10 3.75 8.76 -11.92
N GLY A 11 4.45 7.66 -11.62
CA GLY A 11 5.67 7.68 -10.84
C GLY A 11 5.55 7.20 -9.40
N GLU A 12 4.35 7.01 -8.90
CA GLU A 12 4.17 6.52 -7.53
C GLU A 12 4.52 5.05 -7.43
N GLU A 13 5.08 4.68 -6.29
CA GLU A 13 5.33 3.27 -5.96
C GLU A 13 4.43 2.90 -4.81
N ILE A 14 3.54 1.95 -5.06
CA ILE A 14 2.48 1.57 -4.14
C ILE A 14 2.73 0.17 -3.62
N LEU A 15 2.78 0.03 -2.31
CA LEU A 15 2.88 -1.27 -1.65
C LEU A 15 1.46 -1.71 -1.29
N CYS A 16 1.09 -2.90 -1.68
CA CYS A 16 -0.28 -3.37 -1.51
C CYS A 16 -0.35 -4.89 -1.50
N ASP A 17 -1.51 -5.40 -1.15
CA ASP A 17 -1.85 -6.81 -1.38
C ASP A 17 -2.48 -6.86 -2.77
N LEU A 18 -1.79 -7.48 -3.72
CA LEU A 18 -2.13 -7.36 -5.14
C LEU A 18 -2.88 -8.57 -5.65
N ILE A 19 -3.94 -8.33 -6.37
CA ILE A 19 -4.73 -9.36 -7.03
C ILE A 19 -4.76 -9.04 -8.53
N VAL A 20 -4.49 -10.05 -9.34
CA VAL A 20 -4.58 -9.92 -10.80
C VAL A 20 -6.02 -10.23 -11.22
N ASN A 21 -6.62 -9.36 -11.99
CA ASN A 21 -7.99 -9.52 -12.45
C ASN A 21 -8.09 -9.13 -13.93
N GLY A 22 -7.80 -10.07 -14.83
CA GLY A 22 -7.86 -9.83 -16.27
C GLY A 22 -6.89 -8.71 -16.67
N ASP A 23 -7.41 -7.65 -17.25
CA ASP A 23 -6.62 -6.49 -17.70
C ASP A 23 -6.39 -5.47 -16.61
N SER A 24 -6.75 -5.79 -15.37
CA SER A 24 -6.64 -4.89 -14.24
C SER A 24 -5.87 -5.52 -13.09
N TYR A 25 -5.34 -4.67 -12.23
CA TYR A 25 -4.85 -5.07 -10.93
C TYR A 25 -5.78 -4.49 -9.85
N ILE A 26 -6.05 -5.29 -8.84
CA ILE A 26 -6.78 -4.83 -7.66
C ILE A 26 -5.74 -4.68 -6.55
N MET A 27 -5.58 -3.47 -6.06
CA MET A 27 -4.64 -3.15 -4.99
C MET A 27 -5.41 -2.99 -3.69
N LYS A 28 -5.21 -3.92 -2.76
CA LYS A 28 -5.87 -3.88 -1.45
C LYS A 28 -4.94 -3.24 -0.44
N GLU A 29 -5.50 -2.40 0.40
CA GLU A 29 -4.78 -1.66 1.45
C GLU A 29 -3.55 -0.94 0.88
N PRO A 30 -3.71 -0.12 -0.16
CA PRO A 30 -2.55 0.48 -0.81
C PRO A 30 -1.86 1.52 0.06
N ALA A 31 -0.54 1.47 0.08
CA ALA A 31 0.29 2.42 0.81
C ALA A 31 1.34 2.97 -0.13
N ILE A 32 1.61 4.27 -0.06
CA ILE A 32 2.62 4.89 -0.90
C ILE A 32 3.97 4.84 -0.20
N ILE A 33 5.02 4.57 -0.96
CA ILE A 33 6.39 4.56 -0.47
C ILE A 33 6.95 5.95 -0.66
N ILE A 34 7.47 6.54 0.40
CA ILE A 34 7.93 7.92 0.39
C ILE A 34 9.38 7.96 0.85
N PRO A 35 10.27 8.67 0.12
CA PRO A 35 11.62 8.88 0.61
C PRO A 35 11.57 9.69 1.91
N ALA A 36 12.28 9.23 2.92
CA ALA A 36 12.27 9.86 4.23
C ALA A 36 13.58 10.57 4.57
N GLY A 37 14.49 10.71 3.60
CA GLY A 37 15.78 11.34 3.81
C GLY A 37 16.81 10.34 4.35
N ASP A 38 18.10 10.69 4.25
CA ASP A 38 19.20 9.87 4.77
C ASP A 38 19.19 8.43 4.28
N GLY A 39 18.67 8.18 3.08
CA GLY A 39 18.58 6.83 2.55
C GLY A 39 17.45 5.99 3.12
N ASN A 40 16.65 6.56 3.99
CA ASN A 40 15.50 5.86 4.57
C ASN A 40 14.25 6.05 3.72
N ILE A 41 13.29 5.16 3.90
CA ILE A 41 11.99 5.29 3.27
C ILE A 41 10.91 5.15 4.33
N GLY A 42 9.79 5.78 4.08
CA GLY A 42 8.60 5.64 4.90
C GLY A 42 7.46 5.12 4.06
N ILE A 43 6.39 4.71 4.69
CA ILE A 43 5.17 4.34 3.99
C ILE A 43 4.02 5.08 4.66
N ALA A 44 3.05 5.47 3.85
CA ALA A 44 1.85 6.15 4.33
C ALA A 44 0.66 5.62 3.57
N ARG A 45 -0.53 5.78 4.11
CA ARG A 45 -1.74 5.35 3.43
C ARG A 45 -1.88 6.15 2.13
N TRP A 46 -2.08 5.45 1.02
CA TRP A 46 -2.30 6.10 -0.27
C TRP A 46 -3.77 6.50 -0.37
N LEU A 47 -4.03 7.67 -0.90
CA LEU A 47 -5.38 8.23 -1.04
C LEU A 47 -6.13 8.25 0.31
N PRO A 48 -5.59 8.95 1.31
CA PRO A 48 -6.21 8.93 2.64
C PRO A 48 -7.59 9.55 2.69
N TYR A 49 -7.95 10.33 1.69
CA TYR A 49 -9.27 10.94 1.57
C TYR A 49 -10.29 10.01 0.88
N ALA A 50 -9.87 8.87 0.38
CA ALA A 50 -10.77 7.92 -0.25
C ALA A 50 -11.39 7.00 0.79
N ASP A 51 -12.65 6.67 0.61
CA ASP A 51 -13.38 5.86 1.56
C ASP A 51 -13.06 4.38 1.43
N ASN A 52 -12.57 3.92 0.30
CA ASN A 52 -12.34 2.53 0.07
C ASN A 52 -10.87 2.15 0.19
N LYS A 53 -10.64 0.95 0.68
CA LYS A 53 -9.30 0.40 0.87
C LYS A 53 -8.87 -0.49 -0.28
N VAL A 54 -9.58 -0.39 -1.40
CA VAL A 54 -9.32 -1.20 -2.58
C VAL A 54 -9.33 -0.27 -3.78
N VAL A 55 -8.27 -0.30 -4.56
CA VAL A 55 -8.17 0.52 -5.77
C VAL A 55 -7.88 -0.39 -6.95
N THR A 56 -8.70 -0.28 -7.97
CA THR A 56 -8.52 -1.06 -9.21
C THR A 56 -7.85 -0.17 -10.27
N VAL A 57 -6.76 -0.63 -10.83
CA VAL A 57 -6.06 0.10 -11.89
C VAL A 57 -5.91 -0.78 -13.11
N SER A 58 -5.91 -0.15 -14.28
CA SER A 58 -5.63 -0.87 -15.53
C SER A 58 -4.16 -1.27 -15.59
N LYS A 59 -3.86 -2.45 -16.08
CA LYS A 59 -2.48 -2.87 -16.30
C LYS A 59 -1.71 -1.93 -17.21
N LYS A 60 -2.41 -1.18 -18.07
CA LYS A 60 -1.78 -0.20 -18.95
C LYS A 60 -1.07 0.92 -18.22
N PHE A 61 -1.46 1.19 -16.98
CA PHE A 61 -0.85 2.26 -16.19
C PHE A 61 0.21 1.76 -15.22
N VAL A 62 0.56 0.49 -15.30
CA VAL A 62 1.55 -0.12 -14.41
C VAL A 62 2.84 -0.32 -15.18
N VAL A 63 3.94 0.21 -14.63
CA VAL A 63 5.26 0.08 -15.24
C VAL A 63 5.89 -1.25 -14.86
N PHE A 64 5.84 -1.59 -13.57
CA PHE A 64 6.36 -2.88 -13.09
C PHE A 64 5.68 -3.29 -11.79
N VAL A 65 5.81 -4.58 -11.49
CA VAL A 65 5.37 -5.16 -10.22
C VAL A 65 6.53 -5.97 -9.68
N VAL A 66 6.94 -5.70 -8.44
CA VAL A 66 8.06 -6.40 -7.82
C VAL A 66 7.71 -6.79 -6.39
N GLU A 67 8.47 -7.71 -5.84
CA GLU A 67 8.30 -8.12 -4.44
C GLU A 67 9.07 -7.17 -3.53
N PRO A 68 8.50 -6.78 -2.39
CA PRO A 68 9.20 -5.92 -1.45
C PRO A 68 10.30 -6.67 -0.71
N VAL A 69 11.34 -5.95 -0.28
CA VAL A 69 12.32 -6.53 0.62
C VAL A 69 11.66 -6.81 1.97
N ALA A 70 12.23 -7.74 2.72
CA ALA A 70 11.64 -8.20 3.99
C ALA A 70 11.39 -7.08 4.98
N GLN A 71 12.31 -6.13 5.09
CA GLN A 71 12.18 -5.00 6.01
C GLN A 71 10.94 -4.14 5.68
N LEU A 72 10.74 -3.87 4.41
CA LEU A 72 9.60 -3.08 3.97
C LEU A 72 8.30 -3.83 4.17
N ASP A 73 8.29 -5.12 3.87
CA ASP A 73 7.11 -5.96 4.07
C ASP A 73 6.72 -6.01 5.54
N SER A 74 7.70 -6.10 6.42
CA SER A 74 7.49 -6.10 7.87
C SER A 74 6.89 -4.78 8.35
N ASN A 75 7.41 -3.67 7.85
CA ASN A 75 6.88 -2.33 8.18
C ASN A 75 5.44 -2.17 7.70
N TYR A 76 5.14 -2.69 6.53
CA TYR A 76 3.79 -2.63 5.98
C TYR A 76 2.82 -3.44 6.84
N ASN A 77 3.21 -4.64 7.24
CA ASN A 77 2.37 -5.46 8.12
C ASN A 77 2.10 -4.77 9.45
N ALA A 78 3.10 -4.12 10.02
CA ALA A 78 2.94 -3.38 11.27
C ALA A 78 1.98 -2.20 11.10
N MET A 79 2.07 -1.48 9.99
CA MET A 79 1.17 -0.36 9.70
C MET A 79 -0.27 -0.84 9.55
N MET A 80 -0.48 -1.93 8.84
CA MET A 80 -1.83 -2.47 8.63
C MET A 80 -2.43 -2.96 9.95
N SER A 81 -1.65 -3.56 10.80
CA SER A 81 -2.13 -4.02 12.11
C SER A 81 -2.60 -2.85 12.97
N LYS A 82 -1.87 -1.75 12.96
CA LYS A 82 -2.26 -0.55 13.71
C LYS A 82 -3.55 0.05 13.18
N ILE A 83 -3.76 0.00 11.87
CA ILE A 83 -4.98 0.53 11.27
C ILE A 83 -6.17 -0.33 11.63
N VAL A 84 -5.99 -1.61 11.72
CA VAL A 84 -7.08 -2.53 12.02
C VAL A 84 -7.46 -2.48 13.50
N LEU A 85 -6.50 -2.24 14.39
CA LEU A 85 -6.72 -2.29 15.81
C LEU A 85 -7.53 -1.16 16.40
N PRO A 86 -7.49 0.01 15.94
CA PRO A 86 -8.14 1.08 16.65
C PRO A 86 -9.56 0.95 16.69
N PRO A 87 -10.18 1.10 16.93
CA PRO A 87 -11.42 1.35 17.19
C PRO A 87 -11.60 1.04 18.50
N LEU A 88 -11.25 0.93 18.66
CA LEU A 88 -11.40 0.53 19.70
C LEU A 88 -10.99 1.26 20.68
N LYS A 89 -10.67 1.60 20.68
CA LYS A 89 -10.27 2.18 21.52
C LYS A 89 -10.17 3.36 21.45
N GLU A 90 -10.22 3.39 20.91
CA GLU A 90 -10.13 4.01 21.07
C GLU A 90 -10.59 4.75 20.90
N ILE A 91 -10.83 4.80 20.66
CA ILE A 91 -11.21 5.00 20.65
C ILE A 91 -11.57 5.52 21.04
N VAL A 92 -11.51 5.50 21.05
CA VAL A 92 -11.67 5.58 21.62
C VAL A 92 -11.72 6.17 21.99
N THR A 93 -11.64 6.33 22.10
CA THR A 93 -11.56 6.54 22.61
C THR A 93 -11.52 7.03 22.92
N THR A 94 -11.34 7.24 22.83
CA THR A 94 -11.17 7.24 23.25
C THR A 94 -11.30 7.35 23.49
#